data_9a47eda93dff3e5590f41804a5864012
#
_entry.id   9a47eda93dff3e5590f41804a5864012
#
_cell.length_a   1.000
_cell.length_b   1.000
_cell.length_c   1.000
_cell.angle_alpha   90.00
_cell.angle_beta   90.00
_cell.angle_gamma   90.00
#
_symmetry.space_group_name_H-M   'P 1'
#
loop_
_entity.id
_entity.type
_entity.pdbx_description
1 polymer ?
#
loop_
_entity_poly.entity_id
_entity_poly.type
_entity_poly.pdbx_seq_one_letter_code
_entity_poly.pdbx_strand_id
1 'polypeptide(L)'
;MIVEATNYFAREDQADEVLKQRRKATEIRRQLGLDPGRILVRTEGNGPDIRWECGFASREAYDADRAARAASPDFEAARKQMHTLLERFERHVYEVDERATGS
;
A
#
# COMPACT_ATOMS: atom_id res chain seq x y z
N MET A 1 -1.60 17.34 -2.76
CA MET A 1 -1.70 15.90 -3.05
C MET A 1 -1.45 15.12 -1.77
N ILE A 2 -2.27 14.12 -1.53
CA ILE A 2 -2.12 13.19 -0.41
C ILE A 2 -1.41 11.95 -0.92
N VAL A 3 -0.48 11.41 -0.13
CA VAL A 3 0.19 10.14 -0.45
C VAL A 3 0.00 9.18 0.72
N GLU A 4 -0.55 8.02 0.44
CA GLU A 4 -0.58 6.92 1.40
C GLU A 4 0.61 6.02 1.13
N ALA A 5 1.30 5.64 2.20
CA ALA A 5 2.41 4.69 2.14
C ALA A 5 2.17 3.57 3.14
N THR A 6 2.27 2.33 2.70
CA THR A 6 2.17 1.17 3.57
C THR A 6 3.49 0.39 3.54
N ASN A 7 4.00 0.08 4.71
CA ASN A 7 5.29 -0.59 4.88
C ASN A 7 5.06 -2.00 5.43
N TYR A 8 5.65 -2.98 4.74
CA TYR A 8 5.47 -4.39 5.06
C TYR A 8 6.81 -5.00 5.48
N PHE A 9 6.91 -5.37 6.75
CA PHE A 9 8.08 -6.05 7.30
C PHE A 9 7.74 -7.52 7.39
N ALA A 10 8.30 -8.31 6.47
CA ALA A 10 8.00 -9.72 6.33
C ALA A 10 8.56 -10.54 7.49
N ARG A 11 7.85 -11.60 7.87
CA ARG A 11 8.42 -12.64 8.71
C ARG A 11 9.60 -13.28 7.98
N GLU A 12 10.47 -13.94 8.73
CA GLU A 12 11.63 -14.62 8.16
C GLU A 12 11.23 -15.48 6.97
N ASP A 13 11.96 -15.32 5.86
CA ASP A 13 11.77 -16.05 4.61
C ASP A 13 10.41 -15.81 3.92
N GLN A 14 9.66 -14.79 4.31
CA GLN A 14 8.33 -14.52 3.72
C GLN A 14 8.30 -13.30 2.79
N ALA A 15 9.43 -12.67 2.49
CA ALA A 15 9.45 -11.45 1.66
C ALA A 15 8.85 -11.70 0.27
N ASP A 16 9.14 -12.83 -0.37
CA ASP A 16 8.59 -13.17 -1.69
C ASP A 16 7.07 -13.37 -1.62
N GLU A 17 6.59 -13.99 -0.56
CA GLU A 17 5.14 -14.19 -0.36
C GLU A 17 4.44 -12.86 -0.09
N VAL A 18 5.08 -11.95 0.64
CA VAL A 18 4.55 -10.60 0.87
C VAL A 18 4.42 -9.86 -0.46
N LEU A 19 5.44 -9.92 -1.31
CA LEU A 19 5.39 -9.29 -2.64
C LEU A 19 4.26 -9.86 -3.48
N LYS A 20 4.12 -11.18 -3.51
CA LYS A 20 3.05 -11.87 -4.23
C LYS A 20 1.68 -11.41 -3.72
N GLN A 21 1.51 -11.33 -2.40
CA GLN A 21 0.26 -10.91 -1.79
C GLN A 21 -0.03 -9.44 -2.09
N ARG A 22 1.00 -8.56 -2.10
CA ARG A 22 0.80 -7.15 -2.46
C ARG A 22 0.38 -6.99 -3.92
N ARG A 23 0.95 -7.77 -4.82
CA ARG A 23 0.53 -7.79 -6.23
C ARG A 23 -0.94 -8.20 -6.36
N LYS A 24 -1.37 -9.19 -5.59
CA LYS A 24 -2.77 -9.63 -5.57
C LYS A 24 -3.70 -8.49 -5.10
N ALA A 25 -3.34 -7.81 -4.01
CA ALA A 25 -4.14 -6.69 -3.50
C ALA A 25 -4.20 -5.55 -4.52
N THR A 26 -3.12 -5.29 -5.24
CA THR A 26 -3.06 -4.27 -6.29
C THR A 26 -3.98 -4.63 -7.46
N GLU A 27 -4.03 -5.91 -7.85
CA GLU A 27 -4.95 -6.36 -8.89
C GLU A 27 -6.41 -6.21 -8.47
N ILE A 28 -6.72 -6.48 -7.21
CA ILE A 28 -8.07 -6.24 -6.67
C ILE A 28 -8.41 -4.74 -6.77
N ARG A 29 -7.47 -3.86 -6.46
CA ARG A 29 -7.67 -2.41 -6.63
C ARG A 29 -8.05 -2.07 -8.07
N ARG A 30 -7.34 -2.63 -9.06
CA ARG A 30 -7.67 -2.40 -10.47
C ARG A 30 -9.09 -2.86 -10.80
N GLN A 31 -9.50 -4.01 -10.31
CA GLN A 31 -10.85 -4.54 -10.51
C GLN A 31 -11.92 -3.65 -9.90
N LEU A 32 -11.59 -2.93 -8.83
CA LEU A 32 -12.49 -1.98 -8.18
C LEU A 32 -12.47 -0.60 -8.87
N GLY A 33 -11.67 -0.42 -9.91
CA GLY A 33 -11.52 0.87 -10.58
C GLY A 33 -10.66 1.86 -9.81
N LEU A 34 -9.88 1.39 -8.84
CA LEU A 34 -8.99 2.23 -8.04
C LEU A 34 -7.59 2.28 -8.65
N ASP A 35 -6.89 3.38 -8.38
CA ASP A 35 -5.49 3.53 -8.79
C ASP A 35 -4.66 2.38 -8.18
N PRO A 36 -3.86 1.67 -8.99
CA PRO A 36 -3.06 0.57 -8.47
C PRO A 36 -1.93 1.00 -7.54
N GLY A 37 -1.55 2.28 -7.57
CA GLY A 37 -0.37 2.74 -6.84
C GLY A 37 0.90 2.12 -7.40
N ARG A 38 1.95 2.08 -6.59
CA ARG A 38 3.20 1.43 -6.98
C ARG A 38 3.78 0.62 -5.82
N ILE A 39 4.45 -0.44 -6.17
CA ILE A 39 5.10 -1.34 -5.21
C ILE A 39 6.60 -1.09 -5.29
N LEU A 40 7.23 -0.90 -4.12
CA LEU A 40 8.68 -0.78 -4.01
C LEU A 40 9.22 -1.99 -3.28
N VAL A 41 10.31 -2.55 -3.81
CA VAL A 41 11.00 -3.70 -3.22
C VAL A 41 12.35 -3.20 -2.69
N ARG A 42 12.64 -3.46 -1.42
CA ARG A 42 13.92 -3.04 -0.83
C ARG A 42 15.09 -3.75 -1.50
N THR A 43 16.06 -2.98 -1.93
CA THR A 43 17.32 -3.49 -2.46
C THR A 43 18.48 -3.25 -1.52
N GLU A 44 18.37 -2.26 -0.62
CA GLU A 44 19.39 -1.90 0.37
C GLU A 44 18.74 -1.29 1.60
N GLY A 45 19.44 -1.36 2.73
CA GLY A 45 19.02 -0.69 3.96
C GLY A 45 18.15 -1.57 4.86
N ASN A 46 17.65 -0.95 5.93
CA ASN A 46 16.89 -1.62 6.98
C ASN A 46 15.40 -1.26 6.98
N GLY A 47 14.91 -0.68 5.89
CA GLY A 47 13.50 -0.34 5.76
C GLY A 47 12.61 -1.58 5.57
N PRO A 48 11.34 -1.35 5.24
CA PRO A 48 10.43 -2.47 4.99
C PRO A 48 10.89 -3.30 3.80
N ASP A 49 10.60 -4.59 3.81
CA ASP A 49 10.90 -5.46 2.67
C ASP A 49 10.16 -5.01 1.43
N ILE A 50 8.90 -4.63 1.61
CA ILE A 50 8.00 -4.17 0.55
C ILE A 50 7.33 -2.89 1.04
N ARG A 51 7.15 -1.93 0.13
CA ARG A 51 6.38 -0.71 0.37
C ARG A 51 5.40 -0.49 -0.78
N TRP A 52 4.22 -0.02 -0.46
CA TRP A 52 3.24 0.41 -1.46
C TRP A 52 2.95 1.89 -1.25
N GLU A 53 2.82 2.62 -2.35
CA GLU A 53 2.48 4.05 -2.31
C GLU A 53 1.39 4.36 -3.32
N CYS A 54 0.52 5.29 -2.96
CA CYS A 54 -0.49 5.80 -3.88
C CYS A 54 -0.75 7.28 -3.61
N GLY A 55 -0.80 8.07 -4.67
CA GLY A 55 -1.14 9.48 -4.60
C GLY A 55 -2.62 9.72 -4.85
N PHE A 56 -3.18 10.72 -4.16
CA PHE A 56 -4.58 11.13 -4.28
C PHE A 56 -4.63 12.64 -4.45
N ALA A 57 -5.48 13.12 -5.36
CA ALA A 57 -5.58 14.54 -5.68
C ALA A 57 -6.05 15.37 -4.48
N SER A 58 -6.83 14.79 -3.59
CA SER A 58 -7.43 15.48 -2.44
C SER A 58 -7.69 14.52 -1.30
N ARG A 59 -7.98 15.08 -0.12
CA ARG A 59 -8.42 14.28 1.04
C ARG A 59 -9.72 13.54 0.74
N GLU A 60 -10.64 14.19 0.02
CA GLU A 60 -11.91 13.56 -0.36
C GLU A 60 -11.69 12.35 -1.25
N ALA A 61 -10.78 12.44 -2.23
CA ALA A 61 -10.44 11.31 -3.10
C ALA A 61 -9.82 10.16 -2.30
N TYR A 62 -8.97 10.49 -1.34
CA TYR A 62 -8.37 9.48 -0.46
C TYR A 62 -9.43 8.79 0.40
N ASP A 63 -10.34 9.54 1.01
CA ASP A 63 -11.40 8.98 1.85
C ASP A 63 -12.34 8.08 1.03
N ALA A 64 -12.66 8.48 -0.22
CA ALA A 64 -13.49 7.68 -1.11
C ALA A 64 -12.81 6.35 -1.47
N ASP A 65 -11.50 6.36 -1.73
CA ASP A 65 -10.71 5.15 -1.98
C ASP A 65 -10.76 4.20 -0.78
N ARG A 66 -10.55 4.74 0.41
CA ARG A 66 -10.60 3.94 1.64
C ARG A 66 -11.97 3.29 1.84
N ALA A 67 -13.04 4.03 1.57
CA ALA A 67 -14.40 3.50 1.68
C ALA A 67 -14.63 2.36 0.67
N ALA A 68 -14.18 2.54 -0.58
CA ALA A 68 -14.35 1.55 -1.63
C ALA A 68 -13.65 0.23 -1.30
N ARG A 69 -12.40 0.30 -0.85
CA ARG A 69 -11.67 -0.93 -0.52
C ARG A 69 -12.17 -1.59 0.75
N ALA A 70 -12.64 -0.81 1.74
CA ALA A 70 -13.24 -1.35 2.95
C ALA A 70 -14.55 -2.09 2.68
N ALA A 71 -15.27 -1.70 1.63
CA ALA A 71 -16.51 -2.34 1.22
C ALA A 71 -16.29 -3.59 0.35
N SER A 72 -15.03 -3.89 -0.01
CA SER A 72 -14.71 -5.04 -0.87
C SER A 72 -14.35 -6.26 -0.02
N PRO A 73 -15.16 -7.35 -0.08
CA PRO A 73 -14.81 -8.59 0.62
C PRO A 73 -13.47 -9.18 0.14
N ASP A 74 -13.17 -9.08 -1.16
CA ASP A 74 -11.92 -9.60 -1.71
C ASP A 74 -10.71 -8.83 -1.19
N PHE A 75 -10.80 -7.50 -1.14
CA PHE A 75 -9.71 -6.69 -0.60
C PHE A 75 -9.49 -6.97 0.89
N GLU A 76 -10.57 -7.08 1.64
CA GLU A 76 -10.51 -7.37 3.08
C GLU A 76 -9.87 -8.74 3.35
N ALA A 77 -10.24 -9.75 2.56
CA ALA A 77 -9.64 -11.08 2.66
C ALA A 77 -8.14 -11.04 2.34
N ALA A 78 -7.75 -10.30 1.30
CA ALA A 78 -6.34 -10.14 0.93
C ALA A 78 -5.56 -9.42 2.04
N ARG A 79 -6.15 -8.40 2.67
CA ARG A 79 -5.55 -7.67 3.79
C ARG A 79 -5.29 -8.60 4.98
N LYS A 80 -6.26 -9.40 5.33
CA LYS A 80 -6.12 -10.38 6.44
C LYS A 80 -5.02 -11.38 6.16
N GLN A 81 -4.98 -11.91 4.94
CA GLN A 81 -3.94 -12.86 4.54
C GLN A 81 -2.55 -12.22 4.60
N MET A 82 -2.43 -10.96 4.17
CA MET A 82 -1.17 -10.23 4.25
C MET A 82 -0.63 -10.20 5.67
N HIS A 83 -1.48 -9.88 6.65
CA HIS A 83 -1.04 -9.76 8.04
C HIS A 83 -0.49 -11.06 8.63
N THR A 84 -0.87 -12.22 8.09
CA THR A 84 -0.30 -13.50 8.54
C THR A 84 1.16 -13.66 8.13
N LEU A 85 1.63 -12.90 7.15
CA LEU A 85 2.98 -12.96 6.59
C LEU A 85 3.94 -11.95 7.22
N LEU A 86 3.42 -11.06 8.06
CA LEU A 86 4.16 -9.91 8.57
C LEU A 86 4.51 -10.03 10.03
N GLU A 87 5.70 -9.55 10.40
CA GLU A 87 6.03 -9.29 11.79
C GLU A 87 5.71 -7.84 12.18
N ARG A 88 5.61 -6.94 11.18
CA ARG A 88 5.29 -5.53 11.42
C ARG A 88 4.63 -4.92 10.19
N PHE A 89 3.67 -4.04 10.43
CA PHE A 89 2.99 -3.27 9.41
C PHE A 89 2.89 -1.81 9.84
N GLU A 90 3.10 -0.90 8.89
CA GLU A 90 2.93 0.54 9.13
C GLU A 90 2.11 1.14 7.99
N ARG A 91 1.23 2.05 8.32
CA ARG A 91 0.51 2.86 7.35
C ARG A 91 0.71 4.32 7.70
N HIS A 92 1.15 5.09 6.75
CA HIS A 92 1.39 6.53 6.91
C HIS A 92 0.72 7.30 5.80
N VAL A 93 0.26 8.50 6.11
CA VAL A 93 -0.35 9.41 5.16
C VAL A 93 0.40 10.73 5.21
N TYR A 94 0.82 11.19 4.03
CA TYR A 94 1.60 12.41 3.89
C TYR A 94 0.90 13.39 2.96
N GLU A 95 1.17 14.66 3.18
CA GLU A 95 0.83 15.69 2.20
C GLU A 95 2.11 16.08 1.47
N VAL A 96 2.04 16.17 0.14
CA VAL A 96 3.19 16.58 -0.66
C VAL A 96 3.41 18.08 -0.45
N ASP A 97 4.64 18.44 -0.07
CA ASP A 97 5.04 19.84 0.01
C ASP A 97 5.51 20.30 -1.37
N GLU A 98 4.65 21.02 -2.08
CA GLU A 98 4.95 21.49 -3.43
C GLU A 98 6.13 22.46 -3.46
N ARG A 99 6.39 23.16 -2.39
CA ARG A 99 7.53 24.07 -2.29
C ARG A 99 8.84 23.31 -2.16
N ALA A 100 8.83 22.27 -1.33
CA ALA A 100 10.03 21.44 -1.08
C ALA A 100 10.38 20.59 -2.30
N THR A 101 9.39 20.17 -3.07
CA THR A 101 9.61 19.29 -4.22
C THR A 101 9.96 20.04 -5.51
N GLY A 102 10.02 21.36 -5.47
CA GLY A 102 10.57 22.16 -6.57
C GLY A 102 9.79 22.11 -7.88
N SER A 103 8.57 21.79 -7.82
CA SER A 103 7.72 21.70 -9.01
C SER A 103 7.27 23.07 -9.48
#